data_71b891655f41f4ee44fce21bbdd57295
#
_entry.id   71b891655f41f4ee44fce21bbdd57295
#
_cell.length_a   1.000
_cell.length_b   1.000
_cell.length_c   1.000
_cell.angle_alpha   90.00
_cell.angle_beta   90.00
_cell.angle_gamma   90.00
#
_symmetry.space_group_name_H-M   'P 1'
#
loop_
_entity.id
_entity.type
_entity.pdbx_description
1 polymer ?
#
loop_
_entity_poly.entity_id
_entity_poly.type
_entity_poly.pdbx_seq_one_letter_code
_entity_poly.pdbx_strand_id
1 'polypeptide(L)'
;MQATKSATFSREEQLRQLGELRERTTHVDLNDARIRDVAGIAPASFATGWIRPFQDTDEHYGKPQIGLADLDQLQLALVAASQIWLIWQRDETGRAIPLTMTVEGTKFVGSATLGACHARAIRRGQNILDAGVLAGFTMKDVEDHYRDEATGRVPVQLLDERLANFRELGSVLQREFDGHFVNVLRRADGYLFKPDGNGFIQLLERLFPRSFGDWPLAKLPYVFTFSLLDLRESRHFPEEIDRLLRFKDLQNLEGGADYYRPWFFLRVGVLTIDDELKSRLRKHQLIEAGSSLENDYRAATIEAMRRLARAMGGDYVAALRLLERETHAQALLRCRRCRVGISDEELPCPYRGVCKATHVDHELMDCVFPLVLTSEY
;
A
#
# COMPACT_ATOMS: atom_id res chain seq x y z
N MET A 1 -4.35 18.80 -34.33
CA MET A 1 -3.75 19.09 -33.02
C MET A 1 -4.88 19.31 -32.04
N GLN A 2 -5.34 18.25 -31.38
CA GLN A 2 -6.27 18.39 -30.25
C GLN A 2 -5.42 18.69 -29.01
N ALA A 3 -5.66 19.85 -28.43
CA ALA A 3 -5.11 20.19 -27.12
C ALA A 3 -5.69 19.18 -26.11
N THR A 4 -4.87 18.25 -25.66
CA THR A 4 -5.17 17.42 -24.50
C THR A 4 -5.42 18.38 -23.34
N LYS A 5 -6.68 18.47 -22.87
CA LYS A 5 -7.00 19.11 -21.59
C LYS A 5 -6.08 18.43 -20.56
N SER A 6 -5.11 19.18 -20.04
CA SER A 6 -4.30 18.76 -18.91
C SER A 6 -5.27 18.38 -17.79
N ALA A 7 -5.33 17.09 -17.46
CA ALA A 7 -6.13 16.62 -16.34
C ALA A 7 -5.65 17.37 -15.09
N THR A 8 -6.56 18.10 -14.47
CA THR A 8 -6.23 18.93 -13.31
C THR A 8 -6.23 18.03 -12.08
N PHE A 9 -5.07 17.54 -11.66
CA PHE A 9 -4.89 16.76 -10.43
C PHE A 9 -5.02 17.67 -9.19
N SER A 10 -6.10 18.46 -9.08
CA SER A 10 -6.32 19.31 -7.90
C SER A 10 -6.97 18.51 -6.77
N ARG A 11 -6.75 18.96 -5.52
CA ARG A 11 -7.40 18.34 -4.36
C ARG A 11 -8.92 18.43 -4.43
N GLU A 12 -9.46 19.55 -4.89
CA GLU A 12 -10.88 19.75 -5.06
C GLU A 12 -11.48 18.77 -6.08
N GLU A 13 -10.84 18.62 -7.23
CA GLU A 13 -11.24 17.66 -8.26
C GLU A 13 -11.18 16.23 -7.77
N GLN A 14 -10.13 15.87 -6.99
CA GLN A 14 -10.02 14.55 -6.38
C GLN A 14 -11.20 14.26 -5.45
N LEU A 15 -11.51 15.20 -4.55
CA LEU A 15 -12.63 15.04 -3.61
C LEU A 15 -13.98 14.90 -4.33
N ARG A 16 -14.19 15.68 -5.39
CA ARG A 16 -15.39 15.59 -6.22
C ARG A 16 -15.51 14.20 -6.86
N GLN A 17 -14.45 13.69 -7.49
CA GLN A 17 -14.45 12.38 -8.14
C GLN A 17 -14.58 11.23 -7.14
N LEU A 18 -13.92 11.29 -5.97
CA LEU A 18 -14.10 10.31 -4.90
C LEU A 18 -15.56 10.31 -4.38
N GLY A 19 -16.17 11.49 -4.26
CA GLY A 19 -17.60 11.62 -3.93
C GLY A 19 -18.49 10.93 -4.97
N GLU A 20 -18.27 11.19 -6.24
CA GLU A 20 -19.02 10.56 -7.35
C GLU A 20 -18.84 9.03 -7.39
N LEU A 21 -17.62 8.53 -7.16
CA LEU A 21 -17.39 7.09 -7.04
C LEU A 21 -18.21 6.52 -5.87
N ARG A 22 -18.21 7.21 -4.73
CA ARG A 22 -18.93 6.75 -3.53
C ARG A 22 -20.47 6.78 -3.73
N GLU A 23 -21.01 7.79 -4.39
CA GLU A 23 -22.44 7.90 -4.70
C GLU A 23 -22.92 6.78 -5.66
N ARG A 24 -22.05 6.30 -6.54
CA ARG A 24 -22.36 5.22 -7.48
C ARG A 24 -22.15 3.81 -6.89
N THR A 25 -21.62 3.73 -5.67
CA THR A 25 -21.35 2.44 -5.02
C THR A 25 -22.63 1.65 -4.81
N THR A 26 -22.68 0.42 -5.31
CA THR A 26 -23.85 -0.48 -5.23
C THR A 26 -23.53 -1.79 -4.51
N HIS A 27 -22.26 -2.19 -4.49
CA HIS A 27 -21.81 -3.50 -3.96
C HIS A 27 -21.27 -3.43 -2.53
N VAL A 28 -20.96 -2.22 -2.02
CA VAL A 28 -20.29 -2.04 -0.72
C VAL A 28 -20.91 -0.89 0.06
N ASP A 29 -21.35 -1.16 1.28
CA ASP A 29 -21.85 -0.17 2.23
C ASP A 29 -20.95 0.00 3.45
N LEU A 30 -21.11 1.12 4.14
CA LEU A 30 -20.42 1.47 5.38
C LEU A 30 -21.38 1.33 6.59
N ASN A 31 -20.85 0.72 7.66
CA ASN A 31 -21.60 0.59 8.92
C ASN A 31 -21.04 1.56 9.97
N ASP A 32 -21.72 2.68 10.17
CA ASP A 32 -21.30 3.74 11.09
C ASP A 32 -21.26 3.28 12.57
N ALA A 33 -22.10 2.33 12.97
CA ALA A 33 -22.02 1.77 14.32
C ALA A 33 -20.72 1.01 14.52
N ARG A 34 -20.34 0.17 13.56
CA ARG A 34 -19.06 -0.57 13.58
C ARG A 34 -17.85 0.33 13.46
N ILE A 35 -17.94 1.42 12.71
CA ILE A 35 -16.89 2.44 12.66
C ILE A 35 -16.61 2.97 14.07
N ARG A 36 -17.65 3.31 14.85
CA ARG A 36 -17.48 3.78 16.23
C ARG A 36 -16.89 2.70 17.15
N ASP A 37 -17.37 1.46 17.05
CA ASP A 37 -16.86 0.35 17.85
C ASP A 37 -15.36 0.12 17.60
N VAL A 38 -14.95 0.05 16.32
CA VAL A 38 -13.55 -0.15 15.92
C VAL A 38 -12.69 1.03 16.30
N ALA A 39 -13.17 2.28 16.14
CA ALA A 39 -12.45 3.48 16.53
C ALA A 39 -12.18 3.54 18.02
N GLY A 40 -13.08 3.02 18.87
CA GLY A 40 -12.88 2.92 20.32
C GLY A 40 -11.81 1.91 20.74
N ILE A 41 -11.58 0.87 19.93
CA ILE A 41 -10.59 -0.18 20.21
C ILE A 41 -9.20 0.19 19.68
N ALA A 42 -9.14 0.83 18.52
CA ALA A 42 -7.91 1.09 17.78
C ALA A 42 -6.78 1.72 18.62
N PRO A 43 -6.97 2.83 19.36
CA PRO A 43 -5.89 3.46 20.12
C PRO A 43 -5.27 2.54 21.18
N ALA A 44 -6.08 1.74 21.87
CA ALA A 44 -5.61 0.82 22.90
C ALA A 44 -4.84 -0.37 22.31
N SER A 45 -5.29 -0.90 21.18
CA SER A 45 -4.63 -2.01 20.50
C SER A 45 -3.22 -1.65 20.01
N PHE A 46 -3.01 -0.39 19.65
CA PHE A 46 -1.72 0.12 19.16
C PHE A 46 -0.70 0.34 20.29
N ALA A 47 -1.16 0.73 21.47
CA ALA A 47 -0.31 0.94 22.63
C ALA A 47 0.33 -0.37 23.15
N THR A 48 -0.28 -1.52 22.88
CA THR A 48 0.16 -2.82 23.45
C THR A 48 1.30 -3.50 22.70
N GLY A 49 1.77 -2.95 21.58
CA GLY A 49 2.89 -3.51 20.83
C GLY A 49 2.64 -4.94 20.32
N TRP A 50 1.40 -5.28 20.02
CA TRP A 50 0.91 -6.61 19.67
C TRP A 50 1.56 -7.25 18.42
N ILE A 51 2.38 -6.51 17.69
CA ILE A 51 3.16 -7.03 16.55
C ILE A 51 4.31 -7.94 17.01
N ARG A 52 4.74 -7.84 18.28
CA ARG A 52 5.84 -8.64 18.85
C ARG A 52 5.67 -10.17 18.78
N PRO A 53 4.46 -10.76 18.93
CA PRO A 53 4.30 -12.23 18.87
C PRO A 53 4.64 -12.88 17.54
N PHE A 54 4.91 -12.11 16.48
CA PHE A 54 5.23 -12.64 15.15
C PHE A 54 6.74 -12.86 14.93
N GLN A 55 7.58 -12.57 15.92
CA GLN A 55 9.03 -12.78 15.84
C GLN A 55 9.43 -14.25 15.92
N ASP A 56 8.55 -15.13 16.41
CA ASP A 56 8.80 -16.55 16.62
C ASP A 56 8.41 -17.44 15.41
N THR A 57 8.14 -16.87 14.26
CA THR A 57 7.83 -17.61 13.04
C THR A 57 9.01 -17.56 12.06
N ASP A 58 9.15 -18.59 11.22
CA ASP A 58 10.10 -18.58 10.10
C ASP A 58 9.82 -17.50 9.05
N GLU A 59 8.72 -16.77 9.21
CA GLU A 59 8.24 -15.73 8.30
C GLU A 59 8.63 -14.34 8.79
N HIS A 60 9.30 -13.56 7.93
CA HIS A 60 9.71 -12.19 8.21
C HIS A 60 8.80 -11.18 7.52
N TYR A 61 8.23 -10.24 8.29
CA TYR A 61 7.31 -9.21 7.84
C TYR A 61 7.94 -7.81 7.83
N GLY A 62 9.12 -7.66 8.39
CA GLY A 62 9.88 -6.42 8.43
C GLY A 62 10.76 -6.26 7.19
N LYS A 63 10.86 -5.04 6.67
CA LYS A 63 11.81 -4.73 5.58
C LYS A 63 13.24 -4.78 6.11
N PRO A 64 14.20 -5.40 5.38
CA PRO A 64 15.60 -5.38 5.78
C PRO A 64 16.14 -3.95 5.87
N GLN A 65 16.91 -3.68 6.92
CA GLN A 65 17.62 -2.42 7.05
C GLN A 65 18.88 -2.42 6.16
N ILE A 66 19.11 -1.32 5.45
CA ILE A 66 20.29 -1.10 4.62
C ILE A 66 20.92 0.22 5.06
N GLY A 67 22.20 0.18 5.37
CA GLY A 67 22.96 1.38 5.74
C GLY A 67 23.31 2.22 4.51
N LEU A 68 22.36 3.05 4.07
CA LEU A 68 22.52 3.96 2.93
C LEU A 68 22.72 5.39 3.39
N ALA A 69 23.40 6.21 2.56
CA ALA A 69 23.38 7.66 2.70
C ALA A 69 21.96 8.22 2.55
N ASP A 70 21.72 9.43 3.04
CA ASP A 70 20.36 9.99 3.13
C ASP A 70 19.66 10.12 1.77
N LEU A 71 20.39 10.59 0.74
CA LEU A 71 19.83 10.72 -0.61
C LEU A 71 19.54 9.35 -1.25
N ASP A 72 20.41 8.38 -1.02
CA ASP A 72 20.24 7.01 -1.50
C ASP A 72 19.05 6.32 -0.81
N GLN A 73 18.83 6.62 0.47
CA GLN A 73 17.67 6.11 1.21
C GLN A 73 16.36 6.69 0.66
N LEU A 74 16.33 7.95 0.29
CA LEU A 74 15.18 8.57 -0.38
C LEU A 74 14.96 7.99 -1.78
N GLN A 75 16.03 7.77 -2.53
CA GLN A 75 15.97 7.14 -3.85
C GLN A 75 15.40 5.72 -3.75
N LEU A 76 15.88 4.92 -2.77
CA LEU A 76 15.34 3.59 -2.50
C LEU A 76 13.87 3.63 -2.11
N ALA A 77 13.45 4.63 -1.33
CA ALA A 77 12.05 4.78 -0.94
C ALA A 77 11.13 4.97 -2.17
N LEU A 78 11.55 5.76 -3.17
CA LEU A 78 10.83 5.91 -4.43
C LEU A 78 10.76 4.59 -5.21
N VAL A 79 11.91 3.92 -5.38
CA VAL A 79 11.97 2.61 -6.08
C VAL A 79 11.05 1.60 -5.41
N ALA A 80 11.13 1.49 -4.09
CA ALA A 80 10.29 0.56 -3.33
C ALA A 80 8.80 0.90 -3.45
N ALA A 81 8.43 2.18 -3.38
CA ALA A 81 7.04 2.62 -3.50
C ALA A 81 6.43 2.31 -4.86
N SER A 82 7.20 2.46 -5.94
CA SER A 82 6.76 2.16 -7.32
C SER A 82 6.48 0.68 -7.58
N GLN A 83 6.95 -0.21 -6.70
CA GLN A 83 6.85 -1.66 -6.87
C GLN A 83 5.92 -2.33 -5.83
N ILE A 84 5.36 -1.57 -4.86
CA ILE A 84 4.59 -2.13 -3.74
C ILE A 84 3.12 -2.40 -4.11
N TRP A 85 2.92 -3.20 -5.12
CA TRP A 85 1.63 -3.66 -5.63
C TRP A 85 1.68 -5.15 -5.95
N LEU A 86 0.51 -5.83 -6.08
CA LEU A 86 0.37 -7.29 -6.26
C LEU A 86 1.29 -8.07 -5.30
N ILE A 87 1.17 -7.80 -3.99
CA ILE A 87 1.94 -8.51 -2.95
C ILE A 87 1.21 -9.78 -2.49
N TRP A 88 0.60 -10.49 -3.44
CA TRP A 88 -0.05 -11.78 -3.27
C TRP A 88 0.30 -12.73 -4.41
N GLN A 89 0.13 -14.02 -4.17
CA GLN A 89 0.35 -15.08 -5.15
C GLN A 89 -0.71 -16.18 -4.99
N ARG A 90 -0.72 -17.16 -5.86
CA ARG A 90 -1.54 -18.37 -5.68
C ARG A 90 -0.67 -19.51 -5.18
N ASP A 91 -1.21 -20.28 -4.24
CA ASP A 91 -0.62 -21.54 -3.82
C ASP A 91 -0.90 -22.66 -4.84
N GLU A 92 -0.41 -23.87 -4.55
CA GLU A 92 -0.58 -25.05 -5.41
C GLU A 92 -2.05 -25.46 -5.59
N THR A 93 -2.94 -25.05 -4.68
CA THR A 93 -4.38 -25.29 -4.78
C THR A 93 -5.13 -24.19 -5.54
N GLY A 94 -4.43 -23.17 -6.02
CA GLY A 94 -4.99 -22.01 -6.70
C GLY A 94 -5.56 -20.93 -5.75
N ARG A 95 -5.40 -21.09 -4.42
CA ARG A 95 -5.86 -20.11 -3.44
C ARG A 95 -4.92 -18.92 -3.37
N ALA A 96 -5.49 -17.72 -3.20
CA ALA A 96 -4.69 -16.53 -2.99
C ALA A 96 -4.09 -16.53 -1.58
N ILE A 97 -2.79 -16.31 -1.53
CA ILE A 97 -1.99 -16.14 -0.32
C ILE A 97 -1.10 -14.89 -0.46
N PRO A 98 -0.61 -14.30 0.65
CA PRO A 98 0.39 -13.25 0.56
C PRO A 98 1.62 -13.70 -0.22
N LEU A 99 2.22 -12.79 -0.97
CA LEU A 99 3.51 -13.04 -1.65
C LEU A 99 4.54 -13.51 -0.63
N THR A 100 5.22 -14.60 -0.94
CA THR A 100 6.24 -15.19 -0.06
C THR A 100 7.43 -15.60 -0.89
N MET A 101 8.63 -15.22 -0.47
CA MET A 101 9.89 -15.56 -1.12
C MET A 101 11.00 -15.77 -0.10
N THR A 102 11.96 -16.61 -0.46
CA THR A 102 13.23 -16.74 0.25
C THR A 102 14.28 -15.85 -0.40
N VAL A 103 14.80 -14.91 0.36
CA VAL A 103 15.84 -13.96 -0.06
C VAL A 103 16.96 -14.00 0.96
N GLU A 104 18.19 -14.27 0.50
CA GLU A 104 19.39 -14.44 1.34
C GLU A 104 19.15 -15.42 2.52
N GLY A 105 18.51 -16.56 2.20
CA GLY A 105 18.19 -17.61 3.17
C GLY A 105 17.03 -17.31 4.11
N THR A 106 16.42 -16.13 4.06
CA THR A 106 15.33 -15.71 4.94
C THR A 106 14.01 -15.70 4.19
N LYS A 107 12.95 -16.25 4.79
CA LYS A 107 11.58 -16.27 4.23
C LYS A 107 10.84 -14.98 4.57
N PHE A 108 10.59 -14.14 3.57
CA PHE A 108 9.83 -12.90 3.69
C PHE A 108 8.39 -13.05 3.21
N VAL A 109 7.48 -12.24 3.76
CA VAL A 109 6.03 -12.26 3.43
C VAL A 109 5.50 -10.86 3.16
N GLY A 110 4.62 -10.76 2.17
CA GLY A 110 3.96 -9.51 1.79
C GLY A 110 4.95 -8.49 1.21
N SER A 111 4.80 -7.23 1.56
CA SER A 111 5.65 -6.14 1.07
C SER A 111 7.12 -6.24 1.52
N ALA A 112 7.40 -6.93 2.63
CA ALA A 112 8.76 -7.19 3.08
C ALA A 112 9.57 -7.99 2.06
N THR A 113 8.92 -8.86 1.30
CA THR A 113 9.51 -9.63 0.20
C THR A 113 10.16 -8.73 -0.85
N LEU A 114 9.43 -7.71 -1.31
CA LEU A 114 9.95 -6.76 -2.31
C LEU A 114 11.10 -5.93 -1.74
N GLY A 115 10.96 -5.48 -0.48
CA GLY A 115 12.03 -4.78 0.24
C GLY A 115 13.31 -5.62 0.36
N ALA A 116 13.18 -6.93 0.61
CA ALA A 116 14.30 -7.85 0.67
C ALA A 116 14.98 -8.02 -0.71
N CYS A 117 14.22 -8.08 -1.79
CA CYS A 117 14.76 -8.11 -3.16
C CYS A 117 15.57 -6.85 -3.48
N HIS A 118 15.07 -5.66 -3.12
CA HIS A 118 15.81 -4.40 -3.30
C HIS A 118 17.10 -4.40 -2.47
N ALA A 119 17.04 -4.83 -1.21
CA ALA A 119 18.20 -4.93 -0.33
C ALA A 119 19.27 -5.87 -0.91
N ARG A 120 18.88 -7.05 -1.37
CA ARG A 120 19.74 -8.01 -2.03
C ARG A 120 20.40 -7.43 -3.28
N ALA A 121 19.63 -6.76 -4.13
CA ALA A 121 20.13 -6.13 -5.35
C ALA A 121 21.28 -5.14 -5.04
N ILE A 122 21.07 -4.26 -4.06
CA ILE A 122 22.07 -3.29 -3.62
C ILE A 122 23.33 -3.98 -3.07
N ARG A 123 23.15 -4.99 -2.20
CA ARG A 123 24.30 -5.74 -1.64
C ARG A 123 25.11 -6.49 -2.70
N ARG A 124 24.47 -6.92 -3.79
CA ARG A 124 25.13 -7.57 -4.93
C ARG A 124 25.73 -6.58 -5.94
N GLY A 125 25.69 -5.28 -5.65
CA GLY A 125 26.24 -4.23 -6.51
C GLY A 125 25.36 -3.87 -7.70
N GLN A 126 24.11 -4.33 -7.76
CA GLN A 126 23.14 -3.85 -8.74
C GLN A 126 22.70 -2.45 -8.34
N ASN A 127 23.09 -1.44 -9.10
CA ASN A 127 22.85 -0.05 -8.73
C ASN A 127 21.44 0.42 -9.09
N ILE A 128 20.43 -0.14 -8.41
CA ILE A 128 19.01 0.23 -8.59
C ILE A 128 18.70 1.67 -8.09
N LEU A 129 19.67 2.36 -7.53
CA LEU A 129 19.54 3.76 -7.09
C LEU A 129 19.93 4.74 -8.20
N ASP A 130 20.60 4.28 -9.24
CA ASP A 130 20.98 5.06 -10.39
C ASP A 130 19.85 5.10 -11.43
N ALA A 131 19.40 6.32 -11.77
CA ALA A 131 18.32 6.51 -12.73
C ALA A 131 18.67 6.00 -14.13
N GLY A 132 19.95 6.08 -14.55
CA GLY A 132 20.41 5.55 -15.84
C GLY A 132 20.34 4.03 -15.88
N VAL A 133 20.72 3.38 -14.80
CA VAL A 133 20.60 1.92 -14.66
C VAL A 133 19.15 1.50 -14.74
N LEU A 134 18.24 2.16 -13.98
CA LEU A 134 16.81 1.85 -14.03
C LEU A 134 16.20 2.05 -15.43
N ALA A 135 16.54 3.13 -16.12
CA ALA A 135 16.08 3.40 -17.48
C ALA A 135 16.51 2.30 -18.47
N GLY A 136 17.65 1.66 -18.23
CA GLY A 136 18.21 0.59 -19.05
C GLY A 136 17.81 -0.82 -18.65
N PHE A 137 16.99 -1.02 -17.61
CA PHE A 137 16.58 -2.36 -17.14
C PHE A 137 16.04 -3.22 -18.28
N THR A 138 16.37 -4.50 -18.24
CA THR A 138 15.86 -5.54 -19.15
C THR A 138 14.93 -6.49 -18.40
N MET A 139 14.20 -7.32 -19.10
CA MET A 139 13.38 -8.37 -18.49
C MET A 139 14.23 -9.30 -17.61
N LYS A 140 15.43 -9.62 -18.08
CA LYS A 140 16.37 -10.45 -17.31
C LYS A 140 16.74 -9.79 -15.96
N ASP A 141 16.93 -8.47 -15.93
CA ASP A 141 17.23 -7.76 -14.67
C ASP A 141 16.05 -7.84 -13.70
N VAL A 142 14.81 -7.72 -14.17
CA VAL A 142 13.60 -7.87 -13.37
C VAL A 142 13.43 -9.29 -12.85
N GLU A 143 13.65 -10.30 -13.68
CA GLU A 143 13.60 -11.71 -13.27
C GLU A 143 14.66 -12.03 -12.21
N ASP A 144 15.91 -11.61 -12.42
CA ASP A 144 16.99 -11.81 -11.46
C ASP A 144 16.75 -11.04 -10.15
N HIS A 145 16.15 -9.84 -10.24
CA HIS A 145 15.76 -9.03 -9.09
C HIS A 145 14.72 -9.71 -8.20
N TYR A 146 13.73 -10.37 -8.79
CA TYR A 146 12.61 -11.00 -8.06
C TYR A 146 12.70 -12.53 -7.99
N ARG A 147 13.86 -13.11 -8.22
CA ARG A 147 14.06 -14.57 -8.13
C ARG A 147 14.03 -15.03 -6.68
N ASP A 148 13.18 -16.00 -6.40
CA ASP A 148 13.12 -16.75 -5.15
C ASP A 148 14.29 -17.72 -5.10
N GLU A 149 15.13 -17.66 -4.07
CA GLU A 149 16.33 -18.47 -3.96
C GLU A 149 16.05 -19.94 -3.60
N ALA A 150 14.93 -20.21 -2.90
CA ALA A 150 14.57 -21.58 -2.53
C ALA A 150 14.02 -22.37 -3.73
N THR A 151 13.28 -21.71 -4.62
CA THR A 151 12.59 -22.38 -5.73
C THR A 151 13.20 -22.09 -7.10
N GLY A 152 14.05 -21.07 -7.22
CA GLY A 152 14.57 -20.55 -8.49
C GLY A 152 13.52 -19.87 -9.37
N ARG A 153 12.26 -19.78 -8.94
CA ARG A 153 11.14 -19.17 -9.68
C ARG A 153 11.06 -17.67 -9.41
N VAL A 154 10.24 -16.98 -10.22
CA VAL A 154 9.89 -15.58 -10.04
C VAL A 154 8.40 -15.52 -9.69
N PRO A 155 8.02 -15.45 -8.41
CA PRO A 155 6.63 -15.55 -7.99
C PRO A 155 5.85 -14.23 -8.09
N VAL A 156 6.53 -13.10 -8.33
CA VAL A 156 5.86 -11.81 -8.57
C VAL A 156 5.15 -11.81 -9.91
N GLN A 157 4.02 -11.15 -9.97
CA GLN A 157 3.17 -11.07 -11.16
C GLN A 157 3.45 -9.81 -11.98
N LEU A 158 2.97 -9.76 -13.23
CA LEU A 158 3.04 -8.62 -14.15
C LEU A 158 4.47 -8.09 -14.32
N LEU A 159 5.40 -8.96 -14.75
CA LEU A 159 6.82 -8.62 -14.91
C LEU A 159 7.05 -7.49 -15.94
N ASP A 160 6.26 -7.46 -17.01
CA ASP A 160 6.32 -6.39 -18.01
C ASP A 160 5.98 -5.03 -17.42
N GLU A 161 4.96 -4.97 -16.55
CA GLU A 161 4.59 -3.75 -15.85
C GLU A 161 5.66 -3.33 -14.84
N ARG A 162 6.26 -4.28 -14.13
CA ARG A 162 7.38 -4.00 -13.21
C ARG A 162 8.58 -3.44 -13.96
N LEU A 163 8.91 -4.03 -15.12
CA LEU A 163 9.95 -3.50 -16.00
C LEU A 163 9.63 -2.08 -16.47
N ALA A 164 8.38 -1.86 -16.92
CA ALA A 164 7.94 -0.55 -17.37
C ALA A 164 8.03 0.51 -16.27
N ASN A 165 7.68 0.15 -15.02
CA ASN A 165 7.80 1.05 -13.87
C ASN A 165 9.27 1.41 -13.56
N PHE A 166 10.18 0.45 -13.54
CA PHE A 166 11.61 0.74 -13.35
C PHE A 166 12.14 1.69 -14.44
N ARG A 167 11.81 1.42 -15.70
CA ARG A 167 12.22 2.26 -16.84
C ARG A 167 11.62 3.67 -16.79
N GLU A 168 10.34 3.78 -16.40
CA GLU A 168 9.69 5.07 -16.21
C GLU A 168 10.40 5.89 -15.15
N LEU A 169 10.64 5.30 -13.96
CA LEU A 169 11.36 5.99 -12.89
C LEU A 169 12.71 6.52 -13.36
N GLY A 170 13.53 5.67 -13.97
CA GLY A 170 14.84 6.05 -14.46
C GLY A 170 14.76 7.17 -15.50
N SER A 171 13.90 6.99 -16.50
CA SER A 171 13.78 7.96 -17.61
C SER A 171 13.22 9.31 -17.17
N VAL A 172 12.22 9.33 -16.28
CA VAL A 172 11.62 10.56 -15.76
C VAL A 172 12.60 11.28 -14.84
N LEU A 173 13.26 10.56 -13.93
CA LEU A 173 14.26 11.16 -13.05
C LEU A 173 15.39 11.80 -13.84
N GLN A 174 15.92 11.13 -14.87
CA GLN A 174 16.98 11.72 -15.72
C GLN A 174 16.49 12.95 -16.47
N ARG A 175 15.33 12.90 -17.08
CA ARG A 175 14.81 13.99 -17.92
C ARG A 175 14.39 15.22 -17.12
N GLU A 176 13.76 15.03 -15.94
CA GLU A 176 13.06 16.08 -15.19
C GLU A 176 13.75 16.49 -13.88
N PHE A 177 14.65 15.64 -13.35
CA PHE A 177 15.10 15.72 -11.96
C PHE A 177 16.60 15.41 -11.78
N ASP A 178 17.41 15.54 -12.82
CA ASP A 178 18.86 15.29 -12.80
C ASP A 178 19.24 13.91 -12.20
N GLY A 179 18.38 12.93 -12.38
CA GLY A 179 18.56 11.55 -11.86
C GLY A 179 18.15 11.34 -10.40
N HIS A 180 17.70 12.37 -9.66
CA HIS A 180 17.56 12.32 -8.21
C HIS A 180 16.14 12.59 -7.71
N PHE A 181 15.60 11.68 -6.89
CA PHE A 181 14.28 11.84 -6.28
C PHE A 181 14.16 13.06 -5.36
N VAL A 182 15.25 13.47 -4.70
CA VAL A 182 15.22 14.68 -3.86
C VAL A 182 14.78 15.92 -4.64
N ASN A 183 15.01 15.97 -5.96
CA ASN A 183 14.58 17.08 -6.80
C ASN A 183 13.07 17.07 -7.07
N VAL A 184 12.40 15.89 -6.99
CA VAL A 184 10.93 15.80 -6.94
C VAL A 184 10.41 16.48 -5.67
N LEU A 185 11.01 16.16 -4.52
CA LEU A 185 10.65 16.78 -3.23
C LEU A 185 10.92 18.29 -3.24
N ARG A 186 12.04 18.76 -3.82
CA ARG A 186 12.34 20.21 -3.99
C ARG A 186 11.28 20.90 -4.84
N ARG A 187 10.82 20.30 -5.95
CA ARG A 187 9.76 20.86 -6.80
C ARG A 187 8.41 20.91 -6.06
N ALA A 188 8.12 19.91 -5.24
CA ALA A 188 6.90 19.87 -4.41
C ALA A 188 6.95 20.90 -3.27
N ASP A 189 8.12 21.28 -2.79
CA ASP A 189 8.35 22.26 -1.72
C ASP A 189 7.55 22.00 -0.45
N GLY A 190 7.41 20.73 -0.07
CA GLY A 190 6.67 20.32 1.12
C GLY A 190 5.14 20.44 1.00
N TYR A 191 4.58 20.41 -0.20
CA TYR A 191 3.13 20.36 -0.42
C TYR A 191 2.72 19.06 -1.10
N LEU A 192 1.62 18.48 -0.66
CA LEU A 192 0.97 17.37 -1.35
C LEU A 192 0.23 17.86 -2.60
N PHE A 193 -0.44 19.00 -2.47
CA PHE A 193 -1.18 19.66 -3.54
C PHE A 193 -0.81 21.13 -3.62
N LYS A 194 -0.52 21.62 -4.84
CA LYS A 194 -0.23 23.02 -5.13
C LYS A 194 -1.14 23.52 -6.25
N PRO A 195 -1.51 24.81 -6.23
CA PRO A 195 -2.32 25.41 -7.31
C PRO A 195 -1.68 25.31 -8.70
N ASP A 196 -0.34 25.32 -8.77
CA ASP A 196 0.42 25.19 -10.02
C ASP A 196 0.57 23.73 -10.51
N GLY A 197 -0.02 22.75 -9.81
CA GLY A 197 0.06 21.34 -10.15
C GLY A 197 1.39 20.66 -9.83
N ASN A 198 2.25 21.30 -9.03
CA ASN A 198 3.56 20.77 -8.65
C ASN A 198 3.62 20.26 -7.19
N GLY A 199 2.48 19.96 -6.58
CA GLY A 199 2.45 19.24 -5.32
C GLY A 199 2.91 17.78 -5.48
N PHE A 200 3.34 17.15 -4.40
CA PHE A 200 3.96 15.82 -4.42
C PHE A 200 3.07 14.75 -5.05
N ILE A 201 1.81 14.65 -4.62
CA ILE A 201 0.84 13.72 -5.21
C ILE A 201 0.63 14.02 -6.70
N GLN A 202 0.49 15.31 -7.06
CA GLN A 202 0.28 15.74 -8.43
C GLN A 202 1.48 15.43 -9.35
N LEU A 203 2.70 15.58 -8.85
CA LEU A 203 3.91 15.23 -9.58
C LEU A 203 4.01 13.72 -9.83
N LEU A 204 3.70 12.90 -8.82
CA LEU A 204 3.72 11.46 -8.97
C LEU A 204 2.69 10.99 -10.00
N GLU A 205 1.43 11.40 -9.87
CA GLU A 205 0.34 11.03 -10.80
C GLU A 205 0.61 11.48 -12.24
N ARG A 206 1.17 12.67 -12.41
CA ARG A 206 1.37 13.27 -13.74
C ARG A 206 2.62 12.77 -14.46
N LEU A 207 3.74 12.66 -13.73
CA LEU A 207 5.05 12.39 -14.33
C LEU A 207 5.42 10.90 -14.30
N PHE A 208 4.83 10.14 -13.39
CA PHE A 208 5.07 8.71 -13.25
C PHE A 208 3.75 7.92 -13.35
N PRO A 209 2.97 8.09 -14.44
CA PRO A 209 1.62 7.54 -14.53
C PRO A 209 1.58 6.00 -14.54
N ARG A 210 2.64 5.30 -14.94
CA ARG A 210 2.70 3.84 -14.84
C ARG A 210 2.98 3.37 -13.42
N SER A 211 3.84 4.11 -12.70
CA SER A 211 4.32 3.72 -11.37
C SER A 211 3.40 4.19 -10.25
N PHE A 212 2.64 5.28 -10.48
CA PHE A 212 1.85 5.95 -9.46
C PHE A 212 0.46 6.41 -9.94
N GLY A 213 0.11 6.23 -11.23
CA GLY A 213 -1.15 6.68 -11.77
C GLY A 213 -2.31 5.81 -11.29
N ASP A 214 -3.18 6.38 -10.46
CA ASP A 214 -4.35 5.71 -9.88
C ASP A 214 -5.42 6.76 -9.48
N TRP A 215 -5.50 7.84 -10.26
CA TRP A 215 -6.43 8.92 -9.97
C TRP A 215 -7.91 8.52 -10.14
N PRO A 216 -8.84 8.89 -9.24
CA PRO A 216 -8.65 9.78 -8.08
C PRO A 216 -8.28 9.08 -6.76
N LEU A 217 -8.09 7.76 -6.77
CA LEU A 217 -7.83 6.96 -5.57
C LEU A 217 -6.40 7.17 -5.03
N ALA A 218 -5.43 7.37 -5.93
CA ALA A 218 -4.04 7.73 -5.64
C ALA A 218 -3.38 6.89 -4.54
N LYS A 219 -3.62 5.57 -4.52
CA LYS A 219 -3.19 4.68 -3.43
C LYS A 219 -1.68 4.73 -3.20
N LEU A 220 -0.89 4.52 -4.27
CA LEU A 220 0.57 4.47 -4.13
C LEU A 220 1.17 5.83 -3.74
N PRO A 221 0.74 6.98 -4.30
CA PRO A 221 1.17 8.28 -3.83
C PRO A 221 0.92 8.52 -2.33
N TYR A 222 -0.24 8.13 -1.80
CA TYR A 222 -0.55 8.27 -0.38
C TYR A 222 0.28 7.32 0.50
N VAL A 223 0.36 6.05 0.15
CA VAL A 223 1.18 5.06 0.89
C VAL A 223 2.66 5.47 0.87
N PHE A 224 3.14 6.02 -0.23
CA PHE A 224 4.50 6.55 -0.31
C PHE A 224 4.70 7.76 0.60
N THR A 225 3.73 8.68 0.66
CA THR A 225 3.80 9.81 1.59
C THR A 225 3.89 9.33 3.04
N PHE A 226 3.07 8.36 3.47
CA PHE A 226 3.19 7.76 4.80
C PHE A 226 4.57 7.14 5.04
N SER A 227 5.11 6.45 4.04
CA SER A 227 6.45 5.86 4.14
C SER A 227 7.55 6.92 4.30
N LEU A 228 7.44 8.07 3.64
CA LEU A 228 8.36 9.20 3.81
C LEU A 228 8.25 9.84 5.20
N LEU A 229 7.03 9.97 5.74
CA LEU A 229 6.82 10.46 7.11
C LEU A 229 7.44 9.51 8.14
N ASP A 230 7.26 8.20 7.98
CA ASP A 230 7.85 7.19 8.86
C ASP A 230 9.38 7.18 8.75
N LEU A 231 9.91 7.32 7.54
CA LEU A 231 11.36 7.43 7.30
C LEU A 231 11.93 8.66 7.98
N ARG A 232 11.26 9.81 7.87
CA ARG A 232 11.67 11.06 8.53
C ARG A 232 11.73 10.92 10.06
N GLU A 233 10.76 10.22 10.67
CA GLU A 233 10.72 10.00 12.13
C GLU A 233 11.76 9.00 12.62
N SER A 234 12.09 8.01 11.80
CA SER A 234 13.04 6.95 12.15
C SER A 234 14.50 7.32 11.91
N ARG A 235 14.77 8.47 11.27
CA ARG A 235 16.11 8.88 10.83
C ARG A 235 16.33 10.38 10.99
N HIS A 236 17.52 10.76 11.42
CA HIS A 236 17.94 12.16 11.43
C HIS A 236 18.47 12.57 10.05
N PHE A 237 17.67 13.33 9.31
CA PHE A 237 18.11 13.95 8.07
C PHE A 237 18.76 15.32 8.30
N PRO A 238 19.68 15.78 7.43
CA PRO A 238 20.08 17.17 7.37
C PRO A 238 18.87 18.10 7.25
N GLU A 239 18.94 19.30 7.85
CA GLU A 239 17.80 20.25 7.93
C GLU A 239 17.14 20.53 6.56
N GLU A 240 17.95 20.64 5.50
CA GLU A 240 17.43 20.86 4.14
C GLU A 240 16.47 19.73 3.71
N ILE A 241 16.88 18.48 3.91
CA ILE A 241 16.07 17.30 3.55
C ILE A 241 14.89 17.16 4.49
N ASP A 242 15.11 17.30 5.80
CA ASP A 242 14.04 17.19 6.79
C ASP A 242 12.93 18.20 6.52
N ARG A 243 13.26 19.42 6.11
CA ARG A 243 12.29 20.45 5.71
C ARG A 243 11.43 20.02 4.52
N LEU A 244 12.01 19.35 3.51
CA LEU A 244 11.27 18.87 2.35
C LEU A 244 10.28 17.73 2.70
N LEU A 245 10.57 16.98 3.76
CA LEU A 245 9.73 15.90 4.26
C LEU A 245 8.68 16.38 5.28
N ARG A 246 8.70 17.65 5.69
CA ARG A 246 7.66 18.30 6.50
C ARG A 246 6.55 18.82 5.59
N PHE A 247 5.66 17.93 5.17
CA PHE A 247 4.54 18.36 4.34
C PHE A 247 3.64 19.35 5.10
N LYS A 248 3.30 20.44 4.42
CA LYS A 248 2.61 21.61 4.99
C LYS A 248 1.08 21.47 4.99
N ASP A 249 0.56 20.53 4.18
CA ASP A 249 -0.86 20.33 3.93
C ASP A 249 -1.29 18.87 4.16
N LEU A 250 -0.78 18.25 5.24
CA LEU A 250 -1.06 16.86 5.62
C LEU A 250 -2.55 16.55 5.85
N GLN A 251 -3.38 17.57 6.11
CA GLN A 251 -4.85 17.41 6.17
C GLN A 251 -5.45 16.93 4.85
N ASN A 252 -4.69 16.98 3.75
CA ASN A 252 -5.09 16.49 2.43
C ASN A 252 -4.77 14.99 2.21
N LEU A 253 -4.15 14.33 3.19
CA LEU A 253 -3.89 12.89 3.09
C LEU A 253 -5.19 12.08 3.14
N GLU A 254 -5.17 10.97 2.39
CA GLU A 254 -6.19 9.92 2.44
C GLU A 254 -5.53 8.58 2.80
N GLY A 255 -6.35 7.64 3.28
CA GLY A 255 -5.90 6.26 3.47
C GLY A 255 -5.69 5.54 2.14
N GLY A 256 -4.69 4.69 2.06
CA GLY A 256 -4.43 3.90 0.86
C GLY A 256 -5.50 2.82 0.65
N ALA A 257 -6.17 2.83 -0.50
CA ALA A 257 -7.18 1.84 -0.88
C ALA A 257 -6.54 0.61 -1.52
N ASP A 258 -5.87 -0.21 -0.71
CA ASP A 258 -5.34 -1.51 -1.13
C ASP A 258 -6.36 -2.65 -0.89
N TYR A 259 -5.96 -3.89 -1.08
CA TYR A 259 -6.81 -5.07 -0.90
C TYR A 259 -6.75 -5.68 0.52
N TYR A 260 -5.76 -5.39 1.34
CA TYR A 260 -5.68 -5.94 2.71
C TYR A 260 -6.61 -5.18 3.69
N ARG A 261 -6.72 -3.85 3.56
CA ARG A 261 -7.59 -3.03 4.43
C ARG A 261 -9.05 -3.37 4.31
N PRO A 262 -9.66 -3.47 3.10
CA PRO A 262 -11.04 -3.90 2.97
C PRO A 262 -11.26 -5.30 3.56
N TRP A 263 -10.29 -6.20 3.49
CA TRP A 263 -10.39 -7.52 4.11
C TRP A 263 -10.57 -7.44 5.64
N PHE A 264 -9.77 -6.61 6.31
CA PHE A 264 -9.96 -6.35 7.75
C PHE A 264 -11.31 -5.69 8.02
N PHE A 265 -11.69 -4.67 7.26
CA PHE A 265 -12.95 -3.95 7.45
C PHE A 265 -14.18 -4.82 7.23
N LEU A 266 -14.15 -5.75 6.30
CA LEU A 266 -15.19 -6.76 6.12
C LEU A 266 -15.32 -7.64 7.36
N ARG A 267 -14.22 -8.11 7.92
CA ARG A 267 -14.23 -9.00 9.08
C ARG A 267 -14.78 -8.34 10.34
N VAL A 268 -14.45 -7.11 10.58
CA VAL A 268 -15.00 -6.36 11.73
C VAL A 268 -16.38 -5.75 11.43
N GLY A 269 -16.85 -5.84 10.20
CA GLY A 269 -18.17 -5.37 9.77
C GLY A 269 -18.27 -3.85 9.55
N VAL A 270 -17.14 -3.16 9.41
CA VAL A 270 -17.08 -1.75 8.98
C VAL A 270 -17.54 -1.61 7.55
N LEU A 271 -17.15 -2.53 6.67
CA LEU A 271 -17.71 -2.70 5.34
C LEU A 271 -18.73 -3.85 5.35
N THR A 272 -19.82 -3.68 4.62
CA THR A 272 -20.76 -4.73 4.26
C THR A 272 -20.81 -4.83 2.73
N ILE A 273 -20.91 -6.06 2.23
CA ILE A 273 -20.86 -6.35 0.79
C ILE A 273 -22.07 -7.16 0.37
N ASP A 274 -22.45 -7.03 -0.89
CA ASP A 274 -23.50 -7.85 -1.48
C ASP A 274 -23.08 -9.32 -1.72
N ASP A 275 -24.01 -10.14 -2.14
CA ASP A 275 -23.78 -11.55 -2.35
C ASP A 275 -22.87 -11.83 -3.56
N GLU A 276 -22.88 -10.96 -4.57
CA GLU A 276 -22.00 -11.10 -5.74
C GLU A 276 -20.54 -10.94 -5.34
N LEU A 277 -20.20 -9.84 -4.67
CA LEU A 277 -18.83 -9.58 -4.23
C LEU A 277 -18.40 -10.64 -3.19
N LYS A 278 -19.28 -10.99 -2.23
CA LYS A 278 -19.01 -12.04 -1.24
C LYS A 278 -18.70 -13.39 -1.89
N SER A 279 -19.48 -13.78 -2.90
CA SER A 279 -19.24 -15.03 -3.65
C SER A 279 -17.88 -15.04 -4.35
N ARG A 280 -17.49 -13.93 -4.98
CA ARG A 280 -16.17 -13.81 -5.65
C ARG A 280 -15.02 -13.95 -4.66
N LEU A 281 -15.10 -13.26 -3.51
CA LEU A 281 -14.06 -13.32 -2.47
C LEU A 281 -13.91 -14.72 -1.88
N ARG A 282 -15.03 -15.44 -1.63
CA ARG A 282 -15.01 -16.82 -1.12
C ARG A 282 -14.40 -17.81 -2.14
N LYS A 283 -14.66 -17.61 -3.43
CA LYS A 283 -14.17 -18.46 -4.51
C LYS A 283 -12.77 -18.09 -5.00
N HIS A 284 -12.12 -17.12 -4.39
CA HIS A 284 -10.82 -16.59 -4.84
C HIS A 284 -10.81 -16.17 -6.33
N GLN A 285 -11.92 -15.59 -6.79
CA GLN A 285 -12.06 -15.12 -8.17
C GLN A 285 -11.45 -13.74 -8.33
N LEU A 286 -10.87 -13.51 -9.51
CA LEU A 286 -10.39 -12.18 -9.88
C LEU A 286 -11.58 -11.23 -10.08
N ILE A 287 -11.37 -10.00 -9.62
CA ILE A 287 -12.20 -8.84 -9.94
C ILE A 287 -11.52 -8.13 -11.10
N GLU A 288 -12.29 -7.71 -12.08
CA GLU A 288 -11.77 -6.97 -13.23
C GLU A 288 -11.29 -5.59 -12.81
N ALA A 289 -10.07 -5.22 -13.23
CA ALA A 289 -9.50 -3.90 -12.98
C ALA A 289 -10.37 -2.79 -13.63
N GLY A 290 -10.63 -1.71 -12.87
CA GLY A 290 -11.51 -0.62 -13.30
C GLY A 290 -13.01 -0.91 -13.22
N SER A 291 -13.42 -2.13 -12.81
CA SER A 291 -14.84 -2.49 -12.67
C SER A 291 -15.53 -1.73 -11.52
N SER A 292 -16.88 -1.73 -11.53
CA SER A 292 -17.66 -1.18 -10.42
C SER A 292 -17.34 -1.88 -9.10
N LEU A 293 -17.21 -3.21 -9.10
CA LEU A 293 -16.84 -3.99 -7.91
C LEU A 293 -15.53 -3.51 -7.30
N GLU A 294 -14.51 -3.29 -8.12
CA GLU A 294 -13.23 -2.77 -7.65
C GLU A 294 -13.34 -1.35 -7.12
N ASN A 295 -13.92 -0.45 -7.90
CA ASN A 295 -14.07 0.95 -7.53
C ASN A 295 -14.89 1.12 -6.25
N ASP A 296 -15.95 0.30 -6.07
CA ASP A 296 -16.82 0.33 -4.91
C ASP A 296 -16.07 0.01 -3.61
N TYR A 297 -15.34 -1.10 -3.56
CA TYR A 297 -14.64 -1.45 -2.31
C TYR A 297 -13.46 -0.51 -2.04
N ARG A 298 -12.80 0.02 -3.06
CA ARG A 298 -11.69 0.96 -2.90
C ARG A 298 -12.19 2.32 -2.40
N ALA A 299 -13.23 2.89 -3.03
CA ALA A 299 -13.83 4.15 -2.57
C ALA A 299 -14.42 4.02 -1.16
N ALA A 300 -15.10 2.90 -0.86
CA ALA A 300 -15.61 2.62 0.47
C ALA A 300 -14.48 2.47 1.52
N THR A 301 -13.34 1.90 1.14
CA THR A 301 -12.15 1.78 2.02
C THR A 301 -11.59 3.15 2.39
N ILE A 302 -11.42 4.05 1.43
CA ILE A 302 -10.96 5.43 1.70
C ILE A 302 -11.92 6.14 2.65
N GLU A 303 -13.22 6.05 2.39
CA GLU A 303 -14.23 6.68 3.25
C GLU A 303 -14.28 6.03 4.65
N ALA A 304 -14.11 4.71 4.77
CA ALA A 304 -13.99 4.03 6.05
C ALA A 304 -12.78 4.53 6.85
N MET A 305 -11.62 4.64 6.22
CA MET A 305 -10.41 5.18 6.84
C MET A 305 -10.61 6.61 7.32
N ARG A 306 -11.24 7.45 6.50
CA ARG A 306 -11.55 8.85 6.84
C ARG A 306 -12.49 8.95 8.05
N ARG A 307 -13.58 8.17 8.07
CA ARG A 307 -14.55 8.16 9.18
C ARG A 307 -13.95 7.58 10.45
N LEU A 308 -13.16 6.51 10.36
CA LEU A 308 -12.45 5.93 11.50
C LEU A 308 -11.47 6.93 12.11
N ALA A 309 -10.63 7.59 11.30
CA ALA A 309 -9.68 8.58 11.78
C ALA A 309 -10.38 9.74 12.53
N ARG A 310 -11.52 10.21 12.02
CA ARG A 310 -12.33 11.24 12.70
C ARG A 310 -12.97 10.71 13.98
N ALA A 311 -13.47 9.48 13.97
CA ALA A 311 -14.12 8.87 15.14
C ALA A 311 -13.14 8.55 16.28
N MET A 312 -11.86 8.30 15.97
CA MET A 312 -10.79 8.15 16.97
C MET A 312 -10.52 9.45 17.75
N GLY A 313 -10.88 10.60 17.17
CA GLY A 313 -10.63 11.91 17.77
C GLY A 313 -9.15 12.33 17.75
N GLY A 314 -8.87 13.52 18.29
CA GLY A 314 -7.51 14.06 18.33
C GLY A 314 -6.99 14.53 16.97
N ASP A 315 -5.69 14.30 16.73
CA ASP A 315 -5.06 14.68 15.47
C ASP A 315 -5.43 13.70 14.34
N TYR A 316 -6.11 14.21 13.31
CA TYR A 316 -6.58 13.43 12.17
C TYR A 316 -5.45 12.71 11.42
N VAL A 317 -4.32 13.41 11.22
CA VAL A 317 -3.18 12.86 10.47
C VAL A 317 -2.52 11.73 11.25
N ALA A 318 -2.35 11.91 12.57
CA ALA A 318 -1.81 10.87 13.44
C ALA A 318 -2.73 9.64 13.48
N ALA A 319 -4.05 9.84 13.58
CA ALA A 319 -5.03 8.76 13.54
C ALA A 319 -5.02 8.03 12.18
N LEU A 320 -4.95 8.76 11.08
CA LEU A 320 -4.92 8.18 9.74
C LEU A 320 -3.63 7.36 9.50
N ARG A 321 -2.46 7.88 9.91
CA ARG A 321 -1.18 7.16 9.84
C ARG A 321 -1.22 5.86 10.65
N LEU A 322 -1.81 5.93 11.82
CA LEU A 322 -1.96 4.79 12.70
C LEU A 322 -2.84 3.70 12.04
N LEU A 323 -4.01 4.09 11.50
CA LEU A 323 -4.90 3.20 10.78
C LEU A 323 -4.24 2.61 9.53
N GLU A 324 -3.47 3.40 8.78
CA GLU A 324 -2.76 2.96 7.59
C GLU A 324 -1.85 1.77 7.86
N ARG A 325 -1.12 1.83 8.95
CA ARG A 325 -0.18 0.81 9.41
C ARG A 325 -0.88 -0.40 10.00
N GLU A 326 -1.83 -0.16 10.90
CA GLU A 326 -2.44 -1.19 11.73
C GLU A 326 -3.49 -2.02 11.00
N THR A 327 -4.30 -1.42 10.13
CA THR A 327 -5.30 -2.18 9.38
C THR A 327 -4.64 -3.17 8.41
N HIS A 328 -3.53 -2.78 7.80
CA HIS A 328 -2.73 -3.67 6.96
C HIS A 328 -2.10 -4.81 7.79
N ALA A 329 -1.47 -4.47 8.92
CA ALA A 329 -0.86 -5.45 9.80
C ALA A 329 -1.90 -6.40 10.40
N GLN A 330 -3.06 -5.90 10.83
CA GLN A 330 -4.16 -6.71 11.33
C GLN A 330 -4.65 -7.73 10.30
N ALA A 331 -4.84 -7.30 9.04
CA ALA A 331 -5.26 -8.19 7.97
C ALA A 331 -4.21 -9.27 7.68
N LEU A 332 -2.97 -8.86 7.43
CA LEU A 332 -1.89 -9.75 7.01
C LEU A 332 -1.47 -10.73 8.11
N LEU A 333 -1.39 -10.27 9.35
CA LEU A 333 -0.84 -11.06 10.44
C LEU A 333 -1.92 -11.85 11.19
N ARG A 334 -3.02 -11.21 11.58
CA ARG A 334 -4.03 -11.83 12.44
C ARG A 334 -5.20 -12.43 11.69
N CYS A 335 -5.84 -11.67 10.82
CA CYS A 335 -7.00 -12.17 10.09
C CYS A 335 -6.65 -13.38 9.22
N ARG A 336 -5.45 -13.40 8.65
CA ARG A 336 -4.92 -14.56 7.92
C ARG A 336 -4.81 -15.80 8.81
N ARG A 337 -4.24 -15.66 10.02
CA ARG A 337 -4.02 -16.79 10.95
C ARG A 337 -5.31 -17.26 11.62
N CYS A 338 -6.17 -16.33 11.99
CA CYS A 338 -7.50 -16.66 12.49
C CYS A 338 -8.28 -17.53 11.51
N ARG A 339 -8.14 -17.29 10.19
CA ARG A 339 -8.75 -18.10 9.13
C ARG A 339 -8.27 -19.56 9.13
N VAL A 340 -7.04 -19.83 9.52
CA VAL A 340 -6.47 -21.19 9.59
C VAL A 340 -6.57 -21.82 10.98
N GLY A 341 -7.36 -21.22 11.87
CA GLY A 341 -7.72 -21.82 13.17
C GLY A 341 -6.74 -21.60 14.32
N ILE A 342 -5.81 -20.64 14.19
CA ILE A 342 -4.91 -20.26 15.30
C ILE A 342 -5.76 -19.60 16.39
N SER A 343 -5.65 -20.10 17.63
CA SER A 343 -6.45 -19.67 18.76
C SER A 343 -6.11 -18.26 19.26
N ASP A 344 -7.02 -17.63 20.02
CA ASP A 344 -6.75 -16.34 20.65
C ASP A 344 -5.74 -16.42 21.78
N GLU A 345 -5.55 -17.59 22.39
CA GLU A 345 -4.52 -17.82 23.41
C GLU A 345 -3.13 -17.71 22.78
N GLU A 346 -2.98 -18.26 21.55
CA GLU A 346 -1.73 -18.16 20.79
C GLU A 346 -1.55 -16.78 20.15
N LEU A 347 -2.65 -16.13 19.76
CA LEU A 347 -2.63 -14.85 19.06
C LEU A 347 -3.82 -13.97 19.47
N PRO A 348 -3.78 -13.29 20.63
CA PRO A 348 -4.86 -12.45 21.11
C PRO A 348 -5.25 -11.37 20.08
N CYS A 349 -6.55 -11.26 19.77
CA CYS A 349 -7.07 -10.29 18.81
C CYS A 349 -7.86 -9.18 19.53
N PRO A 350 -7.40 -7.90 19.48
CA PRO A 350 -8.10 -6.81 20.15
C PRO A 350 -9.52 -6.57 19.60
N TYR A 351 -9.75 -6.94 18.34
CA TYR A 351 -11.03 -6.77 17.66
C TYR A 351 -11.97 -7.98 17.78
N ARG A 352 -11.61 -9.01 18.57
CA ARG A 352 -12.42 -10.23 18.65
C ARG A 352 -13.85 -9.94 19.07
N GLY A 353 -14.06 -9.12 20.09
CA GLY A 353 -15.39 -8.78 20.60
C GLY A 353 -16.31 -8.08 19.60
N VAL A 354 -15.75 -7.44 18.59
CA VAL A 354 -16.50 -6.74 17.52
C VAL A 354 -16.39 -7.43 16.15
N CYS A 355 -15.65 -8.52 16.05
CA CYS A 355 -15.41 -9.20 14.78
C CYS A 355 -16.68 -9.88 14.25
N LYS A 356 -17.30 -9.33 13.20
CA LYS A 356 -18.50 -9.88 12.57
C LYS A 356 -18.28 -11.30 12.05
N ALA A 357 -17.10 -11.57 11.48
CA ALA A 357 -16.76 -12.88 10.94
C ALA A 357 -16.72 -14.00 11.98
N THR A 358 -16.44 -13.72 13.25
CA THR A 358 -16.41 -14.72 14.32
C THR A 358 -17.73 -14.89 15.06
N HIS A 359 -18.63 -13.89 15.02
CA HIS A 359 -19.84 -13.90 15.85
C HIS A 359 -21.15 -13.91 15.07
N VAL A 360 -21.16 -13.38 13.84
CA VAL A 360 -22.42 -13.12 13.10
C VAL A 360 -22.42 -13.77 11.73
N ASP A 361 -21.35 -13.62 10.96
CA ASP A 361 -21.28 -14.06 9.58
C ASP A 361 -20.00 -14.86 9.34
N HIS A 362 -20.04 -16.14 9.68
CA HIS A 362 -18.89 -17.03 9.59
C HIS A 362 -18.38 -17.22 8.15
N GLU A 363 -19.19 -16.96 7.13
CA GLU A 363 -18.74 -17.03 5.74
C GLU A 363 -17.68 -16.00 5.40
N LEU A 364 -17.64 -14.88 6.14
CA LEU A 364 -16.56 -13.89 6.00
C LEU A 364 -15.18 -14.45 6.40
N MET A 365 -15.12 -15.55 7.15
CA MET A 365 -13.85 -16.24 7.43
C MET A 365 -13.24 -16.86 6.17
N ASP A 366 -14.10 -17.30 5.24
CA ASP A 366 -13.67 -17.90 3.96
C ASP A 366 -13.33 -16.84 2.91
N CYS A 367 -13.80 -15.61 3.08
CA CYS A 367 -13.46 -14.53 2.17
C CYS A 367 -11.96 -14.22 2.22
N VAL A 368 -11.35 -14.19 1.05
CA VAL A 368 -10.01 -13.63 0.87
C VAL A 368 -10.11 -12.12 0.63
N PHE A 369 -8.99 -11.42 0.65
CA PHE A 369 -8.92 -10.03 0.17
C PHE A 369 -9.32 -9.94 -1.32
N PRO A 370 -9.84 -8.79 -1.78
CA PRO A 370 -10.16 -8.58 -3.21
C PRO A 370 -8.95 -8.84 -4.09
N LEU A 371 -9.12 -9.64 -5.13
CA LEU A 371 -8.06 -10.06 -6.04
C LEU A 371 -8.21 -9.31 -7.37
N VAL A 372 -7.33 -8.39 -7.64
CA VAL A 372 -7.26 -7.65 -8.90
C VAL A 372 -5.84 -7.79 -9.47
N LEU A 373 -5.73 -7.98 -10.77
CA LEU A 373 -4.44 -7.95 -11.48
C LEU A 373 -4.24 -6.55 -12.05
N THR A 374 -3.53 -5.71 -11.31
CA THR A 374 -3.22 -4.33 -11.70
C THR A 374 -1.89 -3.88 -11.10
N SER A 375 -1.23 -2.92 -11.74
CA SER A 375 -0.03 -2.25 -11.23
C SER A 375 -0.34 -0.99 -10.42
N GLU A 376 -1.60 -0.63 -10.25
CA GLU A 376 -2.02 0.61 -9.60
C GLU A 376 -1.98 0.52 -8.07
N TYR A 377 -2.04 -0.71 -7.48
CA TYR A 377 -2.06 -0.85 -6.03
C TYR A 377 -1.73 -2.27 -5.51
#